data_93794db80176a41d8e0588029cdb6595
#
_entry.id   93794db80176a41d8e0588029cdb6595
#
_cell.length_a   1.000
_cell.length_b   1.000
_cell.length_c   1.000
_cell.angle_alpha   90.00
_cell.angle_beta   90.00
_cell.angle_gamma   90.00
#
_symmetry.space_group_name_H-M   'P 1'
#
loop_
_entity.id
_entity.type
_entity.pdbx_description
1 polymer ?
#
loop_
_entity_poly.entity_id
_entity_poly.type
_entity_poly.pdbx_seq_one_letter_code
_entity_poly.pdbx_strand_id
1 'polypeptide(L)'
;AGGACAVTEADGRPAEGTTGSAPPSGASERVWVYEPAGGAARTPVLILFDGQVWLRQMGLVPALDALIGSGLLPPVHVAMIDSRDQGEYRAEHLGVPGGHVDLVIDELLPLLRRRFAVSPRGADTVVAGQSYGGIASLWTLALADGEVGHAIAQSPSLWRFDVAGALAAGER
;
A
#
# COMPACT_ATOMS: atom_id res chain seq x y z
N ALA A 1 -19.78 -7.10 22.01
CA ALA A 1 -20.06 -5.73 21.56
C ALA A 1 -19.21 -5.51 20.30
N GLY A 2 -19.81 -5.67 19.13
CA GLY A 2 -19.13 -5.49 17.85
C GLY A 2 -19.00 -4.00 17.58
N GLY A 3 -17.76 -3.47 17.60
CA GLY A 3 -17.45 -2.17 17.03
C GLY A 3 -17.55 -2.27 15.50
N ALA A 4 -18.11 -1.25 14.86
CA ALA A 4 -18.16 -1.20 13.41
C ALA A 4 -16.76 -0.87 12.87
N CYS A 5 -16.31 -1.60 11.85
CA CYS A 5 -15.14 -1.24 11.07
C CYS A 5 -15.43 0.04 10.27
N ALA A 6 -14.43 0.89 10.14
CA ALA A 6 -14.54 2.13 9.37
C ALA A 6 -13.62 2.08 8.16
N VAL A 7 -14.11 2.57 7.01
CA VAL A 7 -13.27 2.87 5.84
C VAL A 7 -13.25 4.39 5.71
N THR A 8 -12.07 4.97 5.90
CA THR A 8 -11.86 6.42 5.79
C THR A 8 -11.04 6.74 4.56
N GLU A 9 -11.34 7.84 3.88
CA GLU A 9 -10.51 8.38 2.81
C GLU A 9 -9.41 9.24 3.43
N ALA A 10 -8.15 8.95 3.11
CA ALA A 10 -7.00 9.71 3.55
C ALA A 10 -6.44 10.48 2.36
N ASP A 11 -6.52 11.81 2.41
CA ASP A 11 -5.88 12.68 1.42
C ASP A 11 -4.37 12.73 1.70
N GLY A 12 -3.57 12.15 0.80
CA GLY A 12 -2.13 12.37 0.74
C GLY A 12 -1.87 13.79 0.20
N ARG A 13 -1.74 14.79 1.08
CA ARG A 13 -1.15 16.08 0.71
C ARG A 13 0.33 16.03 1.02
N PRO A 14 1.22 16.41 0.08
CA PRO A 14 2.64 16.54 0.38
C PRO A 14 2.82 17.59 1.50
N ALA A 15 3.67 17.26 2.48
CA ALA A 15 4.11 18.22 3.47
C ALA A 15 4.88 19.34 2.74
N GLU A 16 4.49 20.59 2.95
CA GLU A 16 5.24 21.74 2.44
C GLU A 16 6.68 21.68 3.01
N GLY A 17 7.68 21.49 2.15
CA GLY A 17 9.07 21.68 2.53
C GLY A 17 10.11 20.68 2.08
N THR A 18 9.87 19.80 1.10
CA THR A 18 10.95 18.97 0.55
C THR A 18 11.13 19.24 -0.93
N THR A 19 12.30 19.78 -1.29
CA THR A 19 12.78 19.94 -2.67
C THR A 19 13.21 18.60 -3.25
N GLY A 20 12.26 17.79 -3.65
CA GLY A 20 12.42 16.63 -4.50
C GLY A 20 11.36 16.74 -5.59
N SER A 21 11.72 16.43 -6.83
CA SER A 21 10.86 16.58 -8.01
C SER A 21 9.43 16.10 -7.73
N ALA A 22 8.52 17.04 -7.52
CA ALA A 22 7.10 16.76 -7.41
C ALA A 22 6.61 16.16 -8.74
N PRO A 23 5.70 15.16 -8.72
CA PRO A 23 5.04 14.73 -9.93
C PRO A 23 4.31 15.92 -10.56
N PRO A 24 4.33 16.08 -11.89
CA PRO A 24 3.66 17.18 -12.57
C PRO A 24 2.15 16.93 -12.56
N SER A 25 1.50 17.35 -11.54
CA SER A 25 0.10 17.77 -11.42
C SER A 25 -0.36 17.62 -9.95
N GLY A 26 -0.87 18.68 -9.39
CA GLY A 26 -1.34 18.78 -8.00
C GLY A 26 -2.62 17.97 -7.69
N ALA A 27 -2.69 16.73 -8.11
CA ALA A 27 -3.72 15.79 -7.77
C ALA A 27 -3.23 14.91 -6.64
N SER A 28 -3.77 15.08 -5.44
CA SER A 28 -3.54 14.19 -4.31
C SER A 28 -3.94 12.76 -4.67
N GLU A 29 -3.09 11.79 -4.32
CA GLU A 29 -3.42 10.38 -4.47
C GLU A 29 -4.51 10.00 -3.47
N ARG A 30 -5.53 9.28 -3.96
CA ARG A 30 -6.60 8.79 -3.09
C ARG A 30 -6.19 7.49 -2.44
N VAL A 31 -6.32 7.42 -1.12
CA VAL A 31 -6.08 6.20 -0.35
C VAL A 31 -7.27 5.94 0.57
N TRP A 32 -7.79 4.73 0.54
CA TRP A 32 -8.79 4.28 1.53
C TRP A 32 -8.09 3.47 2.61
N VAL A 33 -8.45 3.72 3.85
CA VAL A 33 -7.91 2.99 5.00
C VAL A 33 -9.04 2.23 5.70
N TYR A 34 -8.89 0.91 5.77
CA TYR A 34 -9.72 0.05 6.59
C TYR A 34 -9.10 -0.06 7.99
N GLU A 35 -9.91 0.23 9.00
CA GLU A 35 -9.55 0.10 10.41
C GLU A 35 -10.28 -1.09 11.01
N PRO A 36 -9.57 -2.07 11.60
CA PRO A 36 -10.22 -3.22 12.23
C PRO A 36 -10.96 -2.81 13.50
N ALA A 37 -12.09 -3.45 13.78
CA ALA A 37 -12.83 -3.21 15.02
C ALA A 37 -12.01 -3.62 16.25
N GLY A 38 -12.15 -2.85 17.36
CA GLY A 38 -11.59 -3.21 18.67
C GLY A 38 -10.18 -2.70 18.97
N GLY A 39 -9.66 -1.75 18.20
CA GLY A 39 -8.27 -1.32 18.27
C GLY A 39 -7.86 -0.39 19.40
N ALA A 40 -7.22 -0.94 20.43
CA ALA A 40 -6.30 -0.18 21.29
C ALA A 40 -4.84 -0.60 21.09
N ALA A 41 -4.57 -1.74 20.49
CA ALA A 41 -3.21 -2.23 20.21
C ALA A 41 -2.77 -1.84 18.78
N ARG A 42 -1.46 -1.62 18.61
CA ARG A 42 -0.89 -1.41 17.28
C ARG A 42 -0.96 -2.70 16.49
N THR A 43 -1.50 -2.64 15.29
CA THR A 43 -1.69 -3.79 14.41
C THR A 43 -0.75 -3.74 13.21
N PRO A 44 -0.49 -4.87 12.55
CA PRO A 44 0.13 -4.89 11.23
C PRO A 44 -0.64 -4.04 10.22
N VAL A 45 0.04 -3.68 9.15
CA VAL A 45 -0.58 -2.98 8.01
C VAL A 45 -0.34 -3.74 6.70
N LEU A 46 -1.39 -3.87 5.92
CA LEU A 46 -1.36 -4.33 4.54
C LEU A 46 -1.61 -3.14 3.62
N ILE A 47 -0.70 -2.87 2.70
CA ILE A 47 -0.84 -1.82 1.68
C ILE A 47 -1.12 -2.49 0.34
N LEU A 48 -2.22 -2.11 -0.30
CA LEU A 48 -2.69 -2.69 -1.55
C LEU A 48 -2.58 -1.68 -2.69
N PHE A 49 -1.84 -2.04 -3.72
CA PHE A 49 -1.88 -1.36 -5.00
C PHE A 49 -3.16 -1.72 -5.75
N ASP A 50 -3.64 -0.83 -6.63
CA ASP A 50 -4.93 -0.95 -7.31
C ASP A 50 -6.12 -1.04 -6.32
N GLY A 51 -6.09 -0.22 -5.30
CA GLY A 51 -7.02 -0.23 -4.17
C GLY A 51 -8.49 -0.19 -4.55
N GLN A 52 -8.85 0.52 -5.62
CA GLN A 52 -10.22 0.58 -6.14
C GLN A 52 -10.76 -0.79 -6.57
N VAL A 53 -9.88 -1.68 -7.07
CA VAL A 53 -10.26 -3.05 -7.45
C VAL A 53 -10.60 -3.87 -6.22
N TRP A 54 -9.73 -3.83 -5.21
CA TRP A 54 -9.93 -4.54 -3.96
C TRP A 54 -11.18 -4.07 -3.21
N LEU A 55 -11.37 -2.75 -3.17
CA LEU A 55 -12.49 -2.14 -2.45
C LEU A 55 -13.85 -2.40 -3.14
N ARG A 56 -13.92 -2.24 -4.47
CA ARG A 56 -15.19 -2.20 -5.20
C ARG A 56 -15.55 -3.51 -5.89
N GLN A 57 -14.55 -4.29 -6.31
CA GLN A 57 -14.78 -5.48 -7.14
C GLN A 57 -14.52 -6.78 -6.38
N MET A 58 -13.52 -6.80 -5.49
CA MET A 58 -13.09 -8.04 -4.82
C MET A 58 -13.78 -8.30 -3.48
N GLY A 59 -14.63 -7.37 -3.00
CA GLY A 59 -15.34 -7.56 -1.72
C GLY A 59 -14.41 -7.69 -0.51
N LEU A 60 -13.27 -6.99 -0.53
CA LEU A 60 -12.23 -7.13 0.50
C LEU A 60 -12.74 -6.80 1.90
N VAL A 61 -13.49 -5.70 2.06
CA VAL A 61 -13.94 -5.23 3.38
C VAL A 61 -14.82 -6.27 4.09
N PRO A 62 -15.90 -6.79 3.49
CA PRO A 62 -16.68 -7.84 4.15
C PRO A 62 -15.89 -9.14 4.40
N ALA A 63 -14.90 -9.45 3.57
CA ALA A 63 -14.03 -10.60 3.81
C ALA A 63 -13.12 -10.39 5.03
N LEU A 64 -12.54 -9.20 5.19
CA LEU A 64 -11.75 -8.84 6.36
C LEU A 64 -12.60 -8.88 7.64
N ASP A 65 -13.81 -8.31 7.60
CA ASP A 65 -14.72 -8.34 8.75
C ASP A 65 -15.05 -9.76 9.18
N ALA A 66 -15.33 -10.64 8.23
CA ALA A 66 -15.63 -12.05 8.51
C ALA A 66 -14.41 -12.81 9.08
N LEU A 67 -13.25 -12.64 8.48
CA LEU A 67 -12.02 -13.33 8.89
C LEU A 67 -11.51 -12.84 10.26
N ILE A 68 -11.51 -11.55 10.50
CA ILE A 68 -11.11 -10.96 11.78
C ILE A 68 -12.14 -11.31 12.85
N GLY A 69 -13.44 -11.19 12.54
CA GLY A 69 -14.51 -11.50 13.46
C GLY A 69 -14.57 -12.96 13.88
N SER A 70 -14.14 -13.88 13.02
CA SER A 70 -14.03 -15.32 13.35
C SER A 70 -12.70 -15.72 14.01
N GLY A 71 -11.75 -14.77 14.12
CA GLY A 71 -10.42 -15.05 14.67
C GLY A 71 -9.47 -15.80 13.72
N LEU A 72 -9.84 -15.99 12.45
CA LEU A 72 -8.98 -16.60 11.43
C LEU A 72 -7.89 -15.66 10.94
N LEU A 73 -8.11 -14.36 11.04
CA LEU A 73 -7.12 -13.33 10.75
C LEU A 73 -6.99 -12.42 11.99
N PRO A 74 -5.77 -12.11 12.43
CA PRO A 74 -5.59 -11.10 13.47
C PRO A 74 -6.03 -9.73 12.95
N PRO A 75 -6.38 -8.78 13.83
CA PRO A 75 -6.68 -7.40 13.42
C PRO A 75 -5.54 -6.82 12.58
N VAL A 76 -5.87 -6.23 11.45
CA VAL A 76 -4.93 -5.63 10.49
C VAL A 76 -5.52 -4.35 9.90
N HIS A 77 -4.73 -3.27 9.82
CA HIS A 77 -5.09 -2.13 8.99
C HIS A 77 -4.82 -2.43 7.53
N VAL A 78 -5.69 -1.94 6.64
CA VAL A 78 -5.45 -2.09 5.20
C VAL A 78 -5.55 -0.74 4.52
N ALA A 79 -4.46 -0.31 3.87
CA ALA A 79 -4.43 0.90 3.05
C ALA A 79 -4.52 0.52 1.57
N MET A 80 -5.45 1.12 0.83
CA MET A 80 -5.76 0.79 -0.55
C MET A 80 -5.53 2.02 -1.42
N ILE A 81 -4.48 1.99 -2.26
CA ILE A 81 -4.07 3.11 -3.11
C ILE A 81 -4.83 3.07 -4.43
N ASP A 82 -5.50 4.15 -4.79
CA ASP A 82 -6.25 4.28 -6.05
C ASP A 82 -5.31 4.46 -7.24
N SER A 83 -5.32 3.56 -8.20
CA SER A 83 -4.62 3.70 -9.49
C SER A 83 -5.49 4.32 -10.60
N ARG A 84 -6.63 4.91 -10.25
CA ARG A 84 -7.54 5.68 -11.12
C ARG A 84 -8.12 4.91 -12.31
N ASP A 85 -8.03 3.58 -12.33
CA ASP A 85 -8.49 2.71 -13.44
C ASP A 85 -7.92 3.08 -14.83
N GLN A 86 -6.78 3.79 -14.88
CA GLN A 86 -6.16 4.28 -16.11
C GLN A 86 -4.90 3.48 -16.45
N GLY A 87 -4.91 2.82 -17.60
CA GLY A 87 -3.82 1.92 -18.02
C GLY A 87 -2.46 2.60 -18.12
N GLU A 88 -2.38 3.81 -18.69
CA GLU A 88 -1.13 4.58 -18.78
C GLU A 88 -0.66 5.00 -17.38
N TYR A 89 -1.55 5.57 -16.59
CA TYR A 89 -1.26 5.97 -15.22
C TYR A 89 -0.70 4.80 -14.40
N ARG A 90 -1.33 3.62 -14.49
CA ARG A 90 -0.84 2.41 -13.80
C ARG A 90 0.56 2.01 -14.27
N ALA A 91 0.83 2.06 -15.57
CA ALA A 91 2.12 1.70 -16.13
C ALA A 91 3.25 2.65 -15.65
N GLU A 92 2.95 3.93 -15.55
CA GLU A 92 3.89 4.95 -15.09
C GLU A 92 4.14 4.89 -13.57
N HIS A 93 3.11 4.59 -12.77
CA HIS A 93 3.20 4.69 -11.31
C HIS A 93 3.45 3.37 -10.60
N LEU A 94 3.19 2.23 -11.24
CA LEU A 94 3.35 0.90 -10.64
C LEU A 94 4.46 0.06 -11.28
N GLY A 95 4.83 0.34 -12.52
CA GLY A 95 5.74 -0.51 -13.28
C GLY A 95 7.22 -0.25 -13.04
N VAL A 96 7.60 0.86 -12.48
CA VAL A 96 8.98 1.31 -12.28
C VAL A 96 9.16 1.88 -10.87
N PRO A 97 10.40 2.01 -10.36
CA PRO A 97 10.66 2.80 -9.15
C PRO A 97 10.16 4.24 -9.30
N GLY A 98 9.77 4.86 -8.21
CA GLY A 98 9.09 6.16 -8.22
C GLY A 98 7.57 6.01 -8.09
N GLY A 99 6.81 7.05 -8.35
CA GLY A 99 5.35 7.03 -8.34
C GLY A 99 4.75 6.50 -7.03
N HIS A 100 3.98 5.41 -7.11
CA HIS A 100 3.36 4.82 -5.92
C HIS A 100 4.36 4.11 -4.98
N VAL A 101 5.53 3.72 -5.44
CA VAL A 101 6.59 3.17 -4.58
C VAL A 101 7.10 4.25 -3.63
N ASP A 102 7.45 5.41 -4.16
CA ASP A 102 7.90 6.56 -3.38
C ASP A 102 6.77 7.08 -2.48
N LEU A 103 5.54 7.15 -3.00
CA LEU A 103 4.35 7.50 -2.20
C LEU A 103 4.24 6.61 -0.95
N VAL A 104 4.42 5.29 -1.10
CA VAL A 104 4.32 4.35 0.04
C VAL A 104 5.40 4.63 1.06
N ILE A 105 6.65 4.80 0.61
CA ILE A 105 7.81 4.90 1.49
C ILE A 105 7.84 6.27 2.18
N ASP A 106 7.72 7.35 1.41
CA ASP A 106 7.99 8.70 1.89
C ASP A 106 6.78 9.38 2.55
N GLU A 107 5.56 8.99 2.15
CA GLU A 107 4.36 9.69 2.58
C GLU A 107 3.37 8.78 3.33
N LEU A 108 2.95 7.66 2.72
CA LEU A 108 1.85 6.85 3.22
C LEU A 108 2.19 6.12 4.51
N LEU A 109 3.32 5.43 4.58
CA LEU A 109 3.75 4.74 5.81
C LEU A 109 3.92 5.71 6.99
N PRO A 110 4.61 6.84 6.85
CA PRO A 110 4.65 7.85 7.91
C PRO A 110 3.28 8.38 8.31
N LEU A 111 2.38 8.60 7.34
CA LEU A 111 1.01 9.04 7.60
C LEU A 111 0.22 8.01 8.41
N LEU A 112 0.25 6.74 7.98
CA LEU A 112 -0.46 5.65 8.66
C LEU A 112 0.00 5.49 10.10
N ARG A 113 1.31 5.54 10.35
CA ARG A 113 1.89 5.43 11.69
C ARG A 113 1.55 6.60 12.61
N ARG A 114 1.33 7.80 12.04
CA ARG A 114 0.93 8.99 12.82
C ARG A 114 -0.57 9.04 13.11
N ARG A 115 -1.41 8.62 12.16
CA ARG A 115 -2.88 8.82 12.24
C ARG A 115 -3.65 7.60 12.72
N PHE A 116 -3.08 6.41 12.57
CA PHE A 116 -3.72 5.14 12.88
C PHE A 116 -2.87 4.31 13.85
N ALA A 117 -3.48 3.35 14.53
CA ALA A 117 -2.80 2.44 15.45
C ALA A 117 -2.00 1.35 14.68
N VAL A 118 -1.15 1.75 13.74
CA VAL A 118 -0.31 0.87 12.92
C VAL A 118 1.03 0.64 13.62
N SER A 119 1.54 -0.59 13.53
CA SER A 119 2.86 -0.96 14.03
C SER A 119 3.98 -0.18 13.31
N PRO A 120 4.99 0.32 14.04
CA PRO A 120 6.14 0.98 13.43
C PRO A 120 7.17 0.00 12.85
N ARG A 121 7.03 -1.32 13.08
CA ARG A 121 8.02 -2.31 12.65
C ARG A 121 7.81 -2.68 11.19
N GLY A 122 8.88 -2.66 10.40
CA GLY A 122 8.84 -3.12 9.01
C GLY A 122 8.34 -4.57 8.87
N ALA A 123 8.70 -5.44 9.80
CA ALA A 123 8.22 -6.83 9.84
C ALA A 123 6.69 -6.98 9.97
N ASP A 124 5.99 -5.93 10.39
CA ASP A 124 4.53 -5.89 10.48
C ASP A 124 3.91 -5.12 9.29
N THR A 125 4.71 -4.73 8.31
CA THR A 125 4.29 -4.03 7.10
C THR A 125 4.35 -4.96 5.90
N VAL A 126 3.22 -5.14 5.23
CA VAL A 126 3.08 -5.97 4.03
C VAL A 126 2.59 -5.09 2.89
N VAL A 127 3.21 -5.20 1.72
CA VAL A 127 2.71 -4.59 0.48
C VAL A 127 2.20 -5.69 -0.45
N ALA A 128 1.12 -5.45 -1.17
CA ALA A 128 0.57 -6.45 -2.07
C ALA A 128 -0.06 -5.83 -3.31
N GLY A 129 0.00 -6.59 -4.41
CA GLY A 129 -0.63 -6.19 -5.65
C GLY A 129 -0.57 -7.26 -6.71
N GLN A 130 -1.31 -7.02 -7.79
CA GLN A 130 -1.41 -7.93 -8.93
C GLN A 130 -0.87 -7.26 -10.19
N SER A 131 -0.24 -8.03 -11.09
CA SER A 131 0.27 -7.51 -12.36
C SER A 131 1.31 -6.39 -12.15
N TYR A 132 1.04 -5.16 -12.58
CA TYR A 132 1.88 -3.98 -12.27
C TYR A 132 1.94 -3.67 -10.77
N GLY A 133 0.83 -3.85 -10.03
CA GLY A 133 0.83 -3.75 -8.57
C GLY A 133 1.74 -4.79 -7.90
N GLY A 134 1.89 -5.98 -8.51
CA GLY A 134 2.85 -6.98 -8.09
C GLY A 134 4.31 -6.51 -8.27
N ILE A 135 4.63 -5.84 -9.38
CA ILE A 135 5.94 -5.23 -9.59
C ILE A 135 6.19 -4.13 -8.55
N ALA A 136 5.22 -3.23 -8.36
CA ALA A 136 5.31 -2.17 -7.36
C ALA A 136 5.56 -2.72 -5.95
N SER A 137 4.92 -3.85 -5.60
CA SER A 137 5.15 -4.52 -4.31
C SER A 137 6.60 -4.99 -4.15
N LEU A 138 7.21 -5.54 -5.21
CA LEU A 138 8.61 -5.98 -5.18
C LEU A 138 9.56 -4.79 -5.08
N TRP A 139 9.33 -3.72 -5.84
CA TRP A 139 10.12 -2.48 -5.74
C TRP A 139 10.01 -1.85 -4.37
N THR A 140 8.80 -1.75 -3.81
CA THR A 140 8.60 -1.18 -2.48
C THR A 140 9.35 -1.98 -1.42
N LEU A 141 9.28 -3.31 -1.45
CA LEU A 141 10.05 -4.16 -0.52
C LEU A 141 11.57 -3.90 -0.64
N ALA A 142 12.07 -3.76 -1.87
CA ALA A 142 13.49 -3.59 -2.13
C ALA A 142 14.04 -2.23 -1.71
N LEU A 143 13.24 -1.17 -1.90
CA LEU A 143 13.67 0.22 -1.73
C LEU A 143 13.32 0.81 -0.35
N ALA A 144 12.47 0.14 0.43
CA ALA A 144 11.95 0.66 1.69
C ALA A 144 12.95 0.58 2.87
N ASP A 145 14.18 0.18 2.67
CA ASP A 145 15.25 0.12 3.68
C ASP A 145 14.82 -0.51 5.03
N GLY A 146 14.08 -1.62 4.95
CA GLY A 146 13.56 -2.35 6.12
C GLY A 146 12.25 -1.82 6.69
N GLU A 147 11.69 -0.74 6.16
CA GLU A 147 10.38 -0.20 6.57
C GLU A 147 9.20 -1.07 6.11
N VAL A 148 9.42 -1.92 5.10
CA VAL A 148 8.51 -2.94 4.61
C VAL A 148 9.18 -4.29 4.74
N GLY A 149 8.54 -5.25 5.43
CA GLY A 149 9.13 -6.57 5.67
C GLY A 149 8.67 -7.64 4.70
N HIS A 150 7.53 -7.46 4.06
CA HIS A 150 6.94 -8.49 3.20
C HIS A 150 6.26 -7.92 1.96
N ALA A 151 6.34 -8.69 0.85
CA ALA A 151 5.60 -8.40 -0.37
C ALA A 151 4.81 -9.62 -0.83
N ILE A 152 3.57 -9.41 -1.26
CA ILE A 152 2.73 -10.41 -1.93
C ILE A 152 2.53 -9.96 -3.37
N ALA A 153 3.33 -10.52 -4.28
CA ALA A 153 3.27 -10.19 -5.70
C ALA A 153 2.48 -11.26 -6.46
N GLN A 154 1.24 -10.97 -6.81
CA GLN A 154 0.38 -11.89 -7.56
C GLN A 154 0.58 -11.71 -9.06
N SER A 155 1.04 -12.75 -9.75
CA SER A 155 1.27 -12.74 -11.20
C SER A 155 1.95 -11.43 -11.66
N PRO A 156 3.09 -11.04 -11.08
CA PRO A 156 3.73 -9.77 -11.40
C PRO A 156 4.15 -9.74 -12.88
N SER A 157 3.99 -8.59 -13.53
CA SER A 157 4.31 -8.42 -14.97
C SER A 157 5.81 -8.31 -15.21
N LEU A 158 6.62 -9.28 -14.75
CA LEU A 158 8.09 -9.28 -14.83
C LEU A 158 8.63 -9.22 -16.26
N TRP A 159 7.82 -9.59 -17.25
CA TRP A 159 8.13 -9.44 -18.67
C TRP A 159 8.29 -7.96 -19.09
N ARG A 160 7.73 -7.04 -18.31
CA ARG A 160 7.80 -5.59 -18.59
C ARG A 160 9.08 -4.97 -18.05
N PHE A 161 9.54 -5.41 -16.85
CA PHE A 161 10.71 -4.86 -16.19
C PHE A 161 11.51 -5.98 -15.51
N ASP A 162 12.82 -5.96 -15.66
CA ASP A 162 13.72 -6.91 -15.00
C ASP A 162 13.97 -6.48 -13.54
N VAL A 163 12.92 -6.63 -12.71
CA VAL A 163 13.02 -6.34 -11.27
C VAL A 163 14.08 -7.24 -10.62
N ALA A 164 14.14 -8.50 -11.01
CA ALA A 164 15.09 -9.45 -10.42
C ALA A 164 16.54 -9.07 -10.72
N GLY A 165 16.83 -8.68 -11.97
CA GLY A 165 18.15 -8.20 -12.38
C GLY A 165 18.53 -6.91 -11.65
N ALA A 166 17.64 -5.94 -11.59
CA ALA A 166 17.87 -4.68 -10.88
C ALA A 166 18.13 -4.90 -9.38
N LEU A 167 17.34 -5.76 -8.72
CA LEU A 167 17.56 -6.11 -7.31
C LEU A 167 18.90 -6.83 -7.09
N ALA A 168 19.27 -7.74 -7.98
CA ALA A 168 20.55 -8.44 -7.90
C ALA A 168 21.75 -7.52 -8.14
N ALA A 169 21.61 -6.50 -8.98
CA ALA A 169 22.62 -5.49 -9.24
C ALA A 169 22.76 -4.44 -8.12
N GLY A 170 21.81 -4.39 -7.19
CA GLY A 170 21.78 -3.36 -6.15
C GLY A 170 21.44 -1.97 -6.69
N GLU A 171 20.80 -1.91 -7.83
CA GLU A 171 20.32 -0.65 -8.41
C GLU A 171 19.15 -0.13 -7.57
N ARG A 172 19.36 1.05 -6.97
CA ARG A 172 18.36 1.78 -6.19
C ARG A 172 17.93 3.03 -6.94
#